data_87aaaebf1f4066302eaa9004645513dc
#
_entry.id   87aaaebf1f4066302eaa9004645513dc
#
_cell.length_a   1.000
_cell.length_b   1.000
_cell.length_c   1.000
_cell.angle_alpha   90.00
_cell.angle_beta   90.00
_cell.angle_gamma   90.00
#
_symmetry.space_group_name_H-M   'P 1'
#
loop_
_entity.id
_entity.type
_entity.pdbx_description
1 polymer ?
#
loop_
_entity_poly.entity_id
_entity_poly.type
_entity_poly.pdbx_seq_one_letter_code
_entity_poly.pdbx_strand_id
1 'polypeptide(L)'
;MRITVVGAGHGGTTIAADLKRKGHLVTLLKTSKSLHNENFDYLTNNKGQITIVDGKEENTVYLDVVTTDVEAAIKNAEIIIIYVQTNYHEQVIKRILPFMNEDQIVLLEPGYLSTAYFLKHEKKKRFTIVEAQSSPIDCRIIEPGKVKILFKNVRNPIAIYTEKDKAVIQEKLNTLHYHFVYLESVIEAALHNPNLIVHTIGGIMSIPRIEYTEGDYWMYKEVFTPHVWNMVESLDKEKMDVLEKVGLERLSYVEACKFRNFENQTIDAKEAFLTYAKNSSPEGPFVADSRFITEDVPEGLVLLESLGLMLDVETPTCTGLINIASAALATDFRENARTVELLGKENLEKIIGTLVVSLG
;
A
#
# COMPACT_ATOMS: atom_id res chain seq x y z
N MET A 1 13.35 10.77 -15.94
CA MET A 1 13.48 11.43 -14.62
C MET A 1 14.42 10.63 -13.72
N ARG A 2 14.94 11.25 -12.66
CA ARG A 2 15.70 10.57 -11.60
C ARG A 2 14.72 10.11 -10.52
N ILE A 3 14.64 8.81 -10.33
CA ILE A 3 13.70 8.18 -9.40
C ILE A 3 14.47 7.36 -8.38
N THR A 4 14.16 7.54 -7.11
CA THR A 4 14.67 6.68 -6.05
C THR A 4 13.55 5.79 -5.54
N VAL A 5 13.73 4.47 -5.63
CA VAL A 5 12.85 3.48 -5.02
C VAL A 5 13.45 3.07 -3.67
N VAL A 6 12.72 3.33 -2.60
CA VAL A 6 13.10 3.03 -1.22
C VAL A 6 12.47 1.71 -0.80
N GLY A 7 13.30 0.68 -0.63
CA GLY A 7 12.88 -0.68 -0.32
C GLY A 7 13.29 -1.67 -1.41
N ALA A 8 14.12 -2.65 -1.06
CA ALA A 8 14.68 -3.65 -1.99
C ALA A 8 14.01 -5.03 -1.82
N GLY A 9 12.74 -5.05 -1.44
CA GLY A 9 11.89 -6.25 -1.38
C GLY A 9 11.26 -6.57 -2.73
N HIS A 10 10.26 -7.47 -2.75
CA HIS A 10 9.58 -7.91 -3.97
C HIS A 10 9.06 -6.73 -4.81
N GLY A 11 8.24 -5.86 -4.22
CA GLY A 11 7.66 -4.72 -4.91
C GLY A 11 8.70 -3.70 -5.35
N GLY A 12 9.55 -3.22 -4.43
CA GLY A 12 10.54 -2.19 -4.74
C GLY A 12 11.55 -2.61 -5.81
N THR A 13 12.06 -3.86 -5.76
CA THR A 13 12.94 -4.39 -6.81
C THR A 13 12.25 -4.45 -8.18
N THR A 14 10.99 -4.91 -8.21
CA THR A 14 10.23 -5.00 -9.46
C THR A 14 9.90 -3.62 -10.04
N ILE A 15 9.43 -2.69 -9.21
CA ILE A 15 9.13 -1.32 -9.64
C ILE A 15 10.39 -0.59 -10.13
N ALA A 16 11.52 -0.75 -9.43
CA ALA A 16 12.79 -0.18 -9.88
C ALA A 16 13.18 -0.69 -11.27
N ALA A 17 13.05 -1.99 -11.51
CA ALA A 17 13.33 -2.60 -12.80
C ALA A 17 12.34 -2.16 -13.89
N ASP A 18 11.03 -2.08 -13.59
CA ASP A 18 10.01 -1.64 -14.53
C ASP A 18 10.18 -0.16 -14.92
N LEU A 19 10.50 0.70 -13.96
CA LEU A 19 10.84 2.12 -14.24
C LEU A 19 12.11 2.27 -15.08
N LYS A 20 13.11 1.42 -14.81
CA LYS A 20 14.32 1.40 -15.65
C LYS A 20 14.01 0.97 -17.07
N ARG A 21 13.17 -0.04 -17.27
CA ARG A 21 12.68 -0.48 -18.59
C ARG A 21 11.94 0.65 -19.33
N LYS A 22 11.24 1.53 -18.58
CA LYS A 22 10.53 2.70 -19.12
C LYS A 22 11.45 3.92 -19.38
N GLY A 23 12.78 3.79 -19.21
CA GLY A 23 13.77 4.80 -19.56
C GLY A 23 14.08 5.82 -18.47
N HIS A 24 13.70 5.58 -17.22
CA HIS A 24 14.08 6.45 -16.10
C HIS A 24 15.51 6.15 -15.62
N LEU A 25 16.11 7.13 -14.92
CA LEU A 25 17.32 6.92 -14.14
C LEU A 25 16.90 6.47 -12.74
N VAL A 26 17.25 5.25 -12.37
CA VAL A 26 16.69 4.59 -11.17
C VAL A 26 17.76 4.26 -10.15
N THR A 27 17.57 4.74 -8.93
CA THR A 27 18.32 4.35 -7.74
C THR A 27 17.44 3.43 -6.88
N LEU A 28 17.98 2.27 -6.50
CA LEU A 28 17.37 1.38 -5.51
C LEU A 28 18.06 1.55 -4.17
N LEU A 29 17.32 2.05 -3.18
CA LEU A 29 17.80 2.27 -1.82
C LEU A 29 17.29 1.15 -0.89
N LYS A 30 18.21 0.38 -0.30
CA LYS A 30 17.87 -0.58 0.76
C LYS A 30 17.99 0.06 2.14
N THR A 31 16.91 0.01 2.91
CA THR A 31 16.85 0.59 4.26
C THR A 31 16.89 -0.46 5.38
N SER A 32 16.50 -1.72 5.10
CA SER A 32 16.54 -2.82 6.06
C SER A 32 17.96 -3.41 6.20
N LYS A 33 18.26 -4.01 7.36
CA LYS A 33 19.55 -4.66 7.62
C LYS A 33 19.52 -6.18 7.31
N SER A 34 18.35 -6.82 7.38
CA SER A 34 18.24 -8.28 7.34
C SER A 34 17.36 -8.83 6.22
N LEU A 35 16.36 -8.10 5.76
CA LEU A 35 15.42 -8.60 4.76
C LEU A 35 15.99 -8.50 3.34
N HIS A 36 15.79 -9.55 2.53
CA HIS A 36 16.20 -9.61 1.12
C HIS A 36 17.69 -9.32 0.85
N ASN A 37 18.57 -9.72 1.76
CA ASN A 37 20.01 -9.51 1.62
C ASN A 37 20.57 -10.21 0.38
N GLU A 38 20.22 -11.48 0.14
CA GLU A 38 20.71 -12.25 -1.01
C GLU A 38 20.41 -11.55 -2.34
N ASN A 39 19.18 -11.05 -2.50
CA ASN A 39 18.81 -10.29 -3.69
C ASN A 39 19.60 -8.98 -3.80
N PHE A 40 19.73 -8.23 -2.71
CA PHE A 40 20.45 -6.96 -2.70
C PHE A 40 21.94 -7.13 -2.98
N ASP A 41 22.58 -8.17 -2.39
CA ASP A 41 23.99 -8.51 -2.61
C ASP A 41 24.23 -8.93 -4.06
N TYR A 42 23.31 -9.72 -4.64
CA TYR A 42 23.36 -10.04 -6.06
C TYR A 42 23.34 -8.76 -6.91
N LEU A 43 22.38 -7.84 -6.68
CA LEU A 43 22.27 -6.60 -7.46
C LEU A 43 23.55 -5.75 -7.35
N THR A 44 24.10 -5.64 -6.15
CA THR A 44 25.34 -4.87 -5.90
C THR A 44 26.52 -5.46 -6.65
N ASN A 45 26.65 -6.79 -6.64
CA ASN A 45 27.77 -7.50 -7.29
C ASN A 45 27.64 -7.60 -8.81
N ASN A 46 26.41 -7.47 -9.34
CA ASN A 46 26.11 -7.62 -10.77
C ASN A 46 25.67 -6.27 -11.42
N LYS A 47 26.19 -5.13 -10.96
CA LYS A 47 25.96 -3.78 -11.55
C LYS A 47 24.48 -3.43 -11.67
N GLY A 48 23.67 -3.83 -10.69
CA GLY A 48 22.24 -3.55 -10.68
C GLY A 48 21.41 -4.36 -11.69
N GLN A 49 21.93 -5.48 -12.18
CA GLN A 49 21.24 -6.34 -13.15
C GLN A 49 19.97 -6.95 -12.55
N ILE A 50 18.84 -6.79 -13.24
CA ILE A 50 17.54 -7.41 -12.90
C ILE A 50 16.92 -7.97 -14.17
N THR A 51 16.50 -9.23 -14.13
CA THR A 51 15.66 -9.84 -15.17
C THR A 51 14.20 -9.80 -14.75
N ILE A 52 13.35 -9.23 -15.59
CA ILE A 52 11.91 -9.12 -15.40
C ILE A 52 11.24 -10.22 -16.22
N VAL A 53 10.46 -11.08 -15.58
CA VAL A 53 9.57 -12.04 -16.23
C VAL A 53 8.16 -11.45 -16.24
N ASP A 54 7.62 -11.17 -17.45
CA ASP A 54 6.32 -10.55 -17.66
C ASP A 54 5.53 -11.44 -18.65
N GLY A 55 4.70 -12.33 -18.14
CA GLY A 55 4.07 -13.39 -18.93
C GLY A 55 5.08 -14.36 -19.52
N LYS A 56 5.25 -14.33 -20.85
CA LYS A 56 6.24 -15.16 -21.59
C LYS A 56 7.52 -14.39 -21.95
N GLU A 57 7.55 -13.10 -21.66
CA GLU A 57 8.70 -12.26 -21.99
C GLU A 57 9.67 -12.17 -20.83
N GLU A 58 10.96 -12.21 -21.15
CA GLU A 58 12.04 -11.92 -20.21
C GLU A 58 12.85 -10.72 -20.73
N ASN A 59 13.02 -9.71 -19.88
CA ASN A 59 13.77 -8.51 -20.17
C ASN A 59 14.79 -8.24 -19.07
N THR A 60 16.04 -8.01 -19.45
CA THR A 60 17.09 -7.64 -18.49
C THR A 60 17.37 -6.16 -18.53
N VAL A 61 17.40 -5.53 -17.38
CA VAL A 61 17.74 -4.12 -17.17
C VAL A 61 18.89 -3.98 -16.17
N TYR A 62 19.55 -2.83 -16.18
CA TYR A 62 20.60 -2.47 -15.24
C TYR A 62 20.22 -1.17 -14.53
N LEU A 63 20.03 -1.22 -13.21
CA LEU A 63 19.77 -0.01 -12.43
C LEU A 63 20.99 0.91 -12.43
N ASP A 64 20.76 2.21 -12.37
CA ASP A 64 21.86 3.19 -12.38
C ASP A 64 22.64 3.18 -11.07
N VAL A 65 21.94 3.01 -9.94
CA VAL A 65 22.53 2.93 -8.60
C VAL A 65 21.79 1.91 -7.74
N VAL A 66 22.54 1.10 -7.01
CA VAL A 66 22.05 0.22 -5.92
C VAL A 66 22.85 0.57 -4.67
N THR A 67 22.20 1.04 -3.60
CA THR A 67 22.90 1.62 -2.44
C THR A 67 22.16 1.46 -1.13
N THR A 68 22.90 1.62 -0.03
CA THR A 68 22.37 1.83 1.33
C THR A 68 22.61 3.26 1.83
N ASP A 69 23.28 4.10 1.03
CA ASP A 69 23.52 5.51 1.35
C ASP A 69 22.26 6.34 1.08
N VAL A 70 21.65 6.79 2.18
CA VAL A 70 20.39 7.52 2.14
C VAL A 70 20.56 8.92 1.53
N GLU A 71 21.63 9.64 1.90
CA GLU A 71 21.86 11.00 1.39
C GLU A 71 22.07 10.98 -0.14
N ALA A 72 22.95 10.13 -0.61
CA ALA A 72 23.26 10.01 -2.03
C ALA A 72 22.02 9.59 -2.85
N ALA A 73 21.17 8.72 -2.28
CA ALA A 73 19.97 8.24 -2.95
C ALA A 73 18.87 9.31 -3.02
N ILE A 74 18.67 10.12 -1.97
CA ILE A 74 17.52 11.02 -1.84
C ILE A 74 17.77 12.40 -2.45
N LYS A 75 18.96 12.96 -2.25
CA LYS A 75 19.25 14.38 -2.51
C LYS A 75 18.92 14.86 -3.94
N ASN A 76 19.13 14.02 -4.94
CA ASN A 76 18.97 14.36 -6.35
C ASN A 76 17.76 13.69 -7.02
N ALA A 77 16.95 12.96 -6.27
CA ALA A 77 15.74 12.35 -6.80
C ALA A 77 14.69 13.41 -7.15
N GLU A 78 13.98 13.23 -8.25
CA GLU A 78 12.80 14.03 -8.60
C GLU A 78 11.54 13.40 -8.02
N ILE A 79 11.50 12.05 -8.01
CA ILE A 79 10.44 11.26 -7.37
C ILE A 79 11.10 10.24 -6.43
N ILE A 80 10.59 10.14 -5.24
CA ILE A 80 10.96 9.14 -4.23
C ILE A 80 9.75 8.21 -4.07
N ILE A 81 9.91 6.93 -4.36
CA ILE A 81 8.84 5.94 -4.22
C ILE A 81 9.16 5.04 -3.02
N ILE A 82 8.28 5.04 -2.01
CA ILE A 82 8.46 4.24 -0.80
C ILE A 82 7.73 2.92 -0.96
N TYR A 83 8.51 1.83 -0.97
CA TYR A 83 8.07 0.44 -1.12
C TYR A 83 8.56 -0.43 0.04
N VAL A 84 8.25 0.00 1.26
CA VAL A 84 8.52 -0.77 2.48
C VAL A 84 7.20 -1.16 3.14
N GLN A 85 7.23 -2.14 4.04
CA GLN A 85 6.05 -2.46 4.83
C GLN A 85 5.58 -1.24 5.63
N THR A 86 4.27 -1.09 5.76
CA THR A 86 3.66 0.15 6.26
C THR A 86 3.98 0.47 7.71
N ASN A 87 4.23 -0.55 8.52
CA ASN A 87 4.71 -0.42 9.91
C ASN A 87 6.13 0.20 10.04
N TYR A 88 6.91 0.24 8.95
CA TYR A 88 8.22 0.90 8.92
C TYR A 88 8.20 2.32 8.33
N HIS A 89 7.04 2.81 7.87
CA HIS A 89 6.95 4.11 7.18
C HIS A 89 7.49 5.26 8.03
N GLU A 90 7.07 5.39 9.29
CA GLU A 90 7.55 6.48 10.15
C GLU A 90 9.08 6.46 10.29
N GLN A 91 9.66 5.28 10.50
CA GLN A 91 11.12 5.12 10.63
C GLN A 91 11.86 5.51 9.34
N VAL A 92 11.35 5.07 8.19
CA VAL A 92 11.95 5.39 6.88
C VAL A 92 11.81 6.88 6.59
N ILE A 93 10.65 7.46 6.82
CA ILE A 93 10.38 8.89 6.65
C ILE A 93 11.38 9.72 7.48
N LYS A 94 11.56 9.41 8.77
CA LYS A 94 12.55 10.08 9.62
C LYS A 94 13.97 10.02 9.06
N ARG A 95 14.34 8.91 8.41
CA ARG A 95 15.69 8.74 7.85
C ARG A 95 15.91 9.53 6.56
N ILE A 96 14.88 9.69 5.72
CA ILE A 96 15.01 10.39 4.43
C ILE A 96 14.78 11.89 4.54
N LEU A 97 13.93 12.35 5.47
CA LEU A 97 13.55 13.76 5.65
C LEU A 97 14.72 14.74 5.69
N PRO A 98 15.86 14.48 6.39
CA PRO A 98 16.99 15.40 6.42
C PRO A 98 17.59 15.73 5.05
N PHE A 99 17.45 14.82 4.08
CA PHE A 99 18.05 14.92 2.76
C PHE A 99 17.06 15.34 1.66
N MET A 100 15.78 15.49 2.03
CA MET A 100 14.70 15.87 1.10
C MET A 100 14.63 17.39 0.90
N ASN A 101 14.17 17.80 -0.28
CA ASN A 101 13.81 19.18 -0.61
C ASN A 101 12.35 19.26 -1.08
N GLU A 102 11.80 20.49 -1.10
CA GLU A 102 10.37 20.73 -1.41
C GLU A 102 9.97 20.48 -2.87
N ASP A 103 10.93 20.35 -3.77
CA ASP A 103 10.65 20.12 -5.20
C ASP A 103 10.45 18.64 -5.53
N GLN A 104 10.74 17.78 -4.57
CA GLN A 104 10.59 16.34 -4.72
C GLN A 104 9.15 15.90 -4.49
N ILE A 105 8.75 14.86 -5.22
CA ILE A 105 7.49 14.16 -5.02
C ILE A 105 7.78 12.87 -4.26
N VAL A 106 7.04 12.61 -3.20
CA VAL A 106 7.09 11.32 -2.48
C VAL A 106 5.83 10.54 -2.79
N LEU A 107 5.97 9.34 -3.32
CA LEU A 107 4.88 8.39 -3.57
C LEU A 107 5.03 7.20 -2.63
N LEU A 108 4.00 6.92 -1.82
CA LEU A 108 3.94 5.78 -0.91
C LEU A 108 3.00 4.71 -1.48
N GLU A 109 3.47 3.48 -1.56
CA GLU A 109 2.72 2.36 -2.16
C GLU A 109 2.68 1.11 -1.25
N PRO A 110 1.59 0.91 -0.49
CA PRO A 110 0.47 1.83 -0.19
C PRO A 110 0.82 2.88 0.87
N GLY A 111 -0.05 3.88 1.05
CA GLY A 111 0.21 4.99 1.97
C GLY A 111 -0.28 4.77 3.41
N TYR A 112 -1.53 4.37 3.61
CA TYR A 112 -2.19 4.24 4.92
C TYR A 112 -2.06 5.50 5.81
N LEU A 113 -2.29 6.70 5.25
CA LEU A 113 -2.17 8.01 5.91
C LEU A 113 -0.76 8.35 6.40
N SER A 114 0.28 7.83 5.76
CA SER A 114 1.67 8.19 6.07
C SER A 114 2.00 9.67 5.81
N THR A 115 1.16 10.40 5.08
CA THR A 115 1.18 11.87 4.99
C THR A 115 1.24 12.51 6.37
N ALA A 116 0.52 11.96 7.35
CA ALA A 116 0.53 12.48 8.72
C ALA A 116 1.90 12.38 9.39
N TYR A 117 2.73 11.39 9.05
CA TYR A 117 4.10 11.30 9.56
C TYR A 117 5.00 12.41 9.00
N PHE A 118 4.83 12.81 7.74
CA PHE A 118 5.54 13.97 7.20
C PHE A 118 5.14 15.25 7.94
N LEU A 119 3.85 15.46 8.18
CA LEU A 119 3.34 16.61 8.94
C LEU A 119 3.80 16.61 10.40
N LYS A 120 3.97 15.43 10.99
CA LYS A 120 4.44 15.25 12.38
C LYS A 120 5.92 15.60 12.53
N HIS A 121 6.76 15.19 11.59
CA HIS A 121 8.22 15.27 11.72
C HIS A 121 8.86 16.45 11.00
N GLU A 122 8.17 17.10 10.05
CA GLU A 122 8.65 18.28 9.35
C GLU A 122 7.53 19.33 9.25
N LYS A 123 7.70 20.43 10.00
CA LYS A 123 6.70 21.50 10.09
C LYS A 123 6.98 22.70 9.19
N LYS A 124 8.21 22.81 8.67
CA LYS A 124 8.66 23.98 7.90
C LYS A 124 8.59 23.77 6.40
N LYS A 125 9.04 22.61 5.91
CA LYS A 125 9.04 22.28 4.49
C LYS A 125 7.66 21.80 4.03
N ARG A 126 7.30 22.17 2.81
CA ARG A 126 6.03 21.79 2.17
C ARG A 126 6.29 20.78 1.06
N PHE A 127 6.18 19.51 1.42
CA PHE A 127 6.39 18.42 0.45
C PHE A 127 5.14 18.16 -0.39
N THR A 128 5.36 17.63 -1.59
CA THR A 128 4.32 16.95 -2.36
C THR A 128 4.33 15.48 -1.99
N ILE A 129 3.28 15.03 -1.32
CA ILE A 129 3.11 13.65 -0.85
C ILE A 129 1.98 13.02 -1.65
N VAL A 130 2.21 11.83 -2.14
CA VAL A 130 1.24 11.06 -2.90
C VAL A 130 1.07 9.71 -2.22
N GLU A 131 -0.16 9.33 -1.95
CA GLU A 131 -0.46 8.02 -1.39
C GLU A 131 -1.24 7.18 -2.39
N ALA A 132 -0.75 6.00 -2.67
CA ALA A 132 -1.46 5.01 -3.47
C ALA A 132 -2.36 4.15 -2.60
N GLN A 133 -3.48 3.74 -3.16
CA GLN A 133 -4.37 2.75 -2.58
C GLN A 133 -3.67 1.39 -2.42
N SER A 134 -2.87 1.00 -3.42
CA SER A 134 -2.09 -0.23 -3.45
C SER A 134 -0.99 -0.15 -4.50
N SER A 135 -0.13 -1.18 -4.57
CA SER A 135 0.87 -1.32 -5.63
C SER A 135 0.24 -1.43 -7.03
N PRO A 136 0.80 -0.80 -8.08
CA PRO A 136 0.34 -0.96 -9.47
C PRO A 136 0.67 -2.34 -10.06
N ILE A 137 1.63 -3.05 -9.46
CA ILE A 137 2.11 -4.35 -9.93
C ILE A 137 2.16 -5.33 -8.77
N ASP A 138 1.49 -6.46 -8.91
CA ASP A 138 1.68 -7.62 -8.04
C ASP A 138 2.82 -8.47 -8.58
N CYS A 139 3.78 -8.85 -7.72
CA CYS A 139 5.05 -9.41 -8.15
C CYS A 139 5.77 -10.21 -7.06
N ARG A 140 6.76 -11.00 -7.48
CA ARG A 140 7.66 -11.74 -6.57
C ARG A 140 9.10 -11.72 -7.10
N ILE A 141 10.08 -11.66 -6.21
CA ILE A 141 11.44 -12.10 -6.48
C ILE A 141 11.39 -13.62 -6.50
N ILE A 142 11.75 -14.25 -7.62
CA ILE A 142 11.74 -15.71 -7.79
C ILE A 142 13.13 -16.31 -7.58
N GLU A 143 14.17 -15.52 -7.80
CA GLU A 143 15.58 -15.80 -7.48
C GLU A 143 16.34 -14.46 -7.39
N PRO A 144 17.53 -14.40 -6.77
CA PRO A 144 18.31 -13.18 -6.70
C PRO A 144 18.54 -12.56 -8.09
N GLY A 145 18.17 -11.30 -8.25
CA GLY A 145 18.25 -10.58 -9.53
C GLY A 145 17.17 -10.93 -10.56
N LYS A 146 16.16 -11.76 -10.19
CA LYS A 146 15.06 -12.09 -11.10
C LYS A 146 13.70 -11.90 -10.44
N VAL A 147 12.85 -11.09 -11.08
CA VAL A 147 11.51 -10.76 -10.61
C VAL A 147 10.46 -11.26 -11.60
N LYS A 148 9.32 -11.70 -11.06
CA LYS A 148 8.17 -12.11 -11.88
C LYS A 148 6.98 -11.19 -11.58
N ILE A 149 6.40 -10.62 -12.63
CA ILE A 149 5.14 -9.91 -12.59
C ILE A 149 4.01 -10.94 -12.62
N LEU A 150 3.14 -10.89 -11.61
CA LEU A 150 2.01 -11.77 -11.47
C LEU A 150 0.75 -11.12 -12.05
N PHE A 151 0.56 -9.82 -11.76
CA PHE A 151 -0.57 -9.05 -12.21
C PHE A 151 -0.24 -7.56 -12.30
N LYS A 152 -0.87 -6.85 -13.25
CA LYS A 152 -0.84 -5.39 -13.37
C LYS A 152 -2.25 -4.85 -13.22
N ASN A 153 -2.41 -3.89 -12.33
CA ASN A 153 -3.69 -3.21 -12.20
C ASN A 153 -3.99 -2.39 -13.45
N VAL A 154 -5.24 -2.37 -13.86
CA VAL A 154 -5.73 -1.60 -15.02
C VAL A 154 -5.69 -0.10 -14.70
N ARG A 155 -6.11 0.26 -13.48
CA ARG A 155 -6.10 1.63 -12.94
C ARG A 155 -5.44 1.62 -11.57
N ASN A 156 -4.72 2.69 -11.26
CA ASN A 156 -4.00 2.82 -10.00
C ASN A 156 -4.44 4.10 -9.29
N PRO A 157 -5.41 4.00 -8.37
CA PRO A 157 -5.90 5.15 -7.62
C PRO A 157 -4.82 5.67 -6.65
N ILE A 158 -4.56 6.98 -6.74
CA ILE A 158 -3.61 7.72 -5.90
C ILE A 158 -4.21 9.06 -5.48
N ALA A 159 -3.82 9.56 -4.32
CA ALA A 159 -4.21 10.87 -3.84
C ALA A 159 -3.00 11.79 -3.65
N ILE A 160 -3.14 13.07 -3.99
CA ILE A 160 -2.07 14.07 -3.87
C ILE A 160 -2.37 15.01 -2.71
N TYR A 161 -1.46 15.05 -1.74
CA TYR A 161 -1.42 16.07 -0.68
C TYR A 161 -0.30 17.07 -0.98
N THR A 162 -0.67 18.30 -1.34
CA THR A 162 0.28 19.35 -1.73
C THR A 162 -0.34 20.73 -1.62
N GLU A 163 0.49 21.76 -1.43
CA GLU A 163 0.12 23.17 -1.59
C GLU A 163 0.43 23.70 -3.00
N LYS A 164 1.04 22.87 -3.86
CA LYS A 164 1.39 23.21 -5.25
C LYS A 164 0.23 22.90 -6.19
N ASP A 165 0.35 23.38 -7.43
CA ASP A 165 -0.58 23.04 -8.49
C ASP A 165 -0.59 21.53 -8.75
N LYS A 166 -1.73 20.90 -8.48
CA LYS A 166 -1.93 19.45 -8.65
C LYS A 166 -1.74 19.03 -10.11
N ALA A 167 -2.10 19.86 -11.10
CA ALA A 167 -1.98 19.50 -12.51
C ALA A 167 -0.51 19.28 -12.92
N VAL A 168 0.40 20.12 -12.44
CA VAL A 168 1.85 19.95 -12.69
C VAL A 168 2.38 18.66 -12.07
N ILE A 169 1.88 18.31 -10.88
CA ILE A 169 2.28 17.06 -10.22
C ILE A 169 1.73 15.84 -10.97
N GLN A 170 0.48 15.90 -11.43
CA GLN A 170 -0.15 14.85 -12.22
C GLN A 170 0.61 14.60 -13.54
N GLU A 171 1.02 15.66 -14.25
CA GLU A 171 1.84 15.52 -15.45
C GLU A 171 3.14 14.75 -15.18
N LYS A 172 3.85 15.07 -14.09
CA LYS A 172 5.06 14.35 -13.69
C LYS A 172 4.78 12.90 -13.35
N LEU A 173 3.73 12.61 -12.57
CA LEU A 173 3.37 11.25 -12.19
C LEU A 173 2.94 10.41 -13.39
N ASN A 174 2.23 10.99 -14.35
CA ASN A 174 1.79 10.30 -15.56
C ASN A 174 2.97 9.80 -16.43
N THR A 175 4.16 10.41 -16.32
CA THR A 175 5.36 9.90 -16.99
C THR A 175 5.85 8.55 -16.46
N LEU A 176 5.36 8.09 -15.31
CA LEU A 176 5.65 6.75 -14.79
C LEU A 176 4.86 5.65 -15.52
N HIS A 177 3.84 6.00 -16.29
CA HIS A 177 3.01 5.09 -17.10
C HIS A 177 2.40 3.95 -16.29
N TYR A 178 1.78 4.30 -15.14
CA TYR A 178 1.03 3.35 -14.30
C TYR A 178 -0.48 3.56 -14.36
N HIS A 179 -1.00 4.34 -15.31
CA HIS A 179 -2.44 4.64 -15.45
C HIS A 179 -3.05 5.12 -14.13
N PHE A 180 -2.47 6.17 -13.55
CA PHE A 180 -2.95 6.74 -12.31
C PHE A 180 -4.33 7.38 -12.48
N VAL A 181 -5.17 7.18 -11.46
CA VAL A 181 -6.45 7.86 -11.27
C VAL A 181 -6.36 8.65 -9.96
N TYR A 182 -6.78 9.91 -10.02
CA TYR A 182 -6.57 10.84 -8.92
C TYR A 182 -7.80 10.90 -8.02
N LEU A 183 -7.63 10.47 -6.78
CA LEU A 183 -8.58 10.53 -5.71
C LEU A 183 -8.61 11.93 -5.07
N GLU A 184 -9.65 12.23 -4.31
CA GLU A 184 -9.81 13.53 -3.67
C GLU A 184 -8.91 13.69 -2.44
N SER A 185 -8.67 12.60 -1.69
CA SER A 185 -7.94 12.64 -0.41
C SER A 185 -7.06 11.41 -0.19
N VAL A 186 -5.95 11.60 0.54
CA VAL A 186 -5.14 10.50 1.05
C VAL A 186 -5.91 9.62 2.06
N ILE A 187 -6.98 10.12 2.69
CA ILE A 187 -7.90 9.32 3.51
C ILE A 187 -8.63 8.29 2.64
N GLU A 188 -9.10 8.72 1.48
CA GLU A 188 -9.75 7.86 0.49
C GLU A 188 -8.78 6.77 0.01
N ALA A 189 -7.54 7.15 -0.36
CA ALA A 189 -6.52 6.19 -0.75
C ALA A 189 -6.23 5.16 0.35
N ALA A 190 -6.14 5.60 1.60
CA ALA A 190 -5.87 4.72 2.74
C ALA A 190 -7.01 3.75 3.02
N LEU A 191 -8.26 4.22 3.07
CA LEU A 191 -9.42 3.40 3.41
C LEU A 191 -9.87 2.50 2.26
N HIS A 192 -9.52 2.81 1.01
CA HIS A 192 -9.73 1.91 -0.13
C HIS A 192 -8.59 0.92 -0.36
N ASN A 193 -7.58 0.87 0.52
CA ASN A 193 -6.60 -0.21 0.44
C ASN A 193 -7.33 -1.56 0.57
N PRO A 194 -7.22 -2.45 -0.44
CA PRO A 194 -7.96 -3.72 -0.44
C PRO A 194 -7.61 -4.62 0.74
N ASN A 195 -6.38 -4.53 1.25
CA ASN A 195 -5.91 -5.35 2.34
C ASN A 195 -6.68 -5.11 3.64
N LEU A 196 -7.17 -3.88 3.84
CA LEU A 196 -8.00 -3.52 4.99
C LEU A 196 -9.20 -4.46 5.17
N ILE A 197 -9.81 -4.92 4.08
CA ILE A 197 -10.98 -5.79 4.10
C ILE A 197 -10.60 -7.26 3.92
N VAL A 198 -9.94 -7.60 2.80
CA VAL A 198 -9.77 -9.01 2.43
C VAL A 198 -8.67 -9.72 3.19
N HIS A 199 -7.54 -9.03 3.47
CA HIS A 199 -6.48 -9.66 4.24
C HIS A 199 -6.88 -9.86 5.70
N THR A 200 -7.51 -8.86 6.29
CA THR A 200 -7.87 -8.91 7.71
C THR A 200 -8.95 -9.96 7.97
N ILE A 201 -10.09 -9.89 7.28
CA ILE A 201 -11.14 -10.90 7.42
C ILE A 201 -10.62 -12.26 6.95
N GLY A 202 -10.00 -12.31 5.77
CA GLY A 202 -9.47 -13.54 5.20
C GLY A 202 -8.45 -14.22 6.10
N GLY A 203 -7.46 -13.46 6.60
CA GLY A 203 -6.43 -13.97 7.50
C GLY A 203 -7.01 -14.49 8.81
N ILE A 204 -7.82 -13.67 9.51
CA ILE A 204 -8.40 -14.00 10.80
C ILE A 204 -9.31 -15.26 10.70
N MET A 205 -10.21 -15.30 9.72
CA MET A 205 -11.12 -16.41 9.52
C MET A 205 -10.44 -17.70 9.02
N SER A 206 -9.20 -17.59 8.54
CA SER A 206 -8.42 -18.71 8.01
C SER A 206 -7.51 -19.40 9.03
N ILE A 207 -7.27 -18.82 10.20
CA ILE A 207 -6.30 -19.34 11.19
C ILE A 207 -6.41 -20.87 11.39
N PRO A 208 -7.58 -21.43 11.77
CA PRO A 208 -7.67 -22.86 12.01
C PRO A 208 -7.47 -23.69 10.72
N ARG A 209 -7.83 -23.16 9.57
CA ARG A 209 -7.64 -23.86 8.29
C ARG A 209 -6.17 -23.91 7.89
N ILE A 210 -5.46 -22.79 8.03
CA ILE A 210 -4.02 -22.69 7.74
C ILE A 210 -3.24 -23.68 8.64
N GLU A 211 -3.53 -23.68 9.94
CA GLU A 211 -2.85 -24.56 10.90
C GLU A 211 -3.17 -26.03 10.64
N TYR A 212 -4.44 -26.37 10.34
CA TYR A 212 -4.85 -27.75 10.05
C TYR A 212 -4.22 -28.31 8.79
N THR A 213 -4.03 -27.48 7.75
CA THR A 213 -3.46 -27.91 6.45
C THR A 213 -1.97 -27.68 6.35
N GLU A 214 -1.31 -27.20 7.41
CA GLU A 214 0.12 -26.86 7.38
C GLU A 214 0.49 -25.90 6.23
N GLY A 215 -0.45 -24.99 5.89
CA GLY A 215 -0.27 -23.98 4.84
C GLY A 215 -0.68 -24.41 3.42
N ASP A 216 -1.14 -25.64 3.19
CA ASP A 216 -1.77 -26.05 1.93
C ASP A 216 -3.19 -25.47 1.83
N TYR A 217 -3.25 -24.21 1.36
CA TYR A 217 -4.44 -23.38 1.51
C TYR A 217 -4.51 -22.24 0.49
N TRP A 218 -5.72 -21.90 0.04
CA TRP A 218 -6.04 -20.81 -0.89
C TRP A 218 -7.09 -19.88 -0.27
N MET A 219 -6.66 -18.84 0.42
CA MET A 219 -7.54 -17.94 1.17
C MET A 219 -8.72 -17.40 0.35
N TYR A 220 -8.46 -16.80 -0.80
CA TYR A 220 -9.55 -16.20 -1.61
C TYR A 220 -10.57 -17.24 -2.06
N LYS A 221 -10.16 -18.47 -2.33
CA LYS A 221 -11.01 -19.55 -2.80
C LYS A 221 -11.84 -20.19 -1.68
N GLU A 222 -11.28 -20.26 -0.47
CA GLU A 222 -11.83 -21.10 0.60
C GLU A 222 -12.57 -20.30 1.67
N VAL A 223 -12.17 -19.05 1.97
CA VAL A 223 -12.66 -18.30 3.12
C VAL A 223 -13.94 -17.51 2.84
N PHE A 224 -14.09 -16.93 1.66
CA PHE A 224 -15.19 -15.98 1.36
C PHE A 224 -16.52 -16.68 1.09
N THR A 225 -16.93 -17.54 2.06
CA THR A 225 -18.23 -18.19 2.09
C THR A 225 -19.35 -17.18 2.35
N PRO A 226 -20.64 -17.53 2.15
CA PRO A 226 -21.75 -16.58 2.32
C PRO A 226 -21.80 -15.89 3.70
N HIS A 227 -21.46 -16.60 4.80
CA HIS A 227 -21.45 -15.98 6.13
C HIS A 227 -20.23 -15.09 6.38
N VAL A 228 -19.06 -15.45 5.88
CA VAL A 228 -17.88 -14.57 5.89
C VAL A 228 -18.09 -13.36 5.01
N TRP A 229 -18.85 -13.52 3.91
CA TRP A 229 -19.20 -12.39 3.06
C TRP A 229 -20.06 -11.34 3.79
N ASN A 230 -20.97 -11.76 4.66
CA ASN A 230 -21.71 -10.81 5.51
C ASN A 230 -20.77 -9.97 6.41
N MET A 231 -19.66 -10.56 6.86
CA MET A 231 -18.63 -9.80 7.61
C MET A 231 -17.90 -8.80 6.73
N VAL A 232 -17.61 -9.17 5.46
CA VAL A 232 -17.03 -8.25 4.46
C VAL A 232 -17.96 -7.05 4.27
N GLU A 233 -19.25 -7.27 4.01
CA GLU A 233 -20.24 -6.21 3.81
C GLU A 233 -20.42 -5.34 5.06
N SER A 234 -20.36 -5.93 6.27
CA SER A 234 -20.47 -5.18 7.53
C SER A 234 -19.25 -4.28 7.78
N LEU A 235 -18.03 -4.80 7.63
CA LEU A 235 -16.82 -4.00 7.79
C LEU A 235 -16.71 -2.92 6.72
N ASP A 236 -17.08 -3.25 5.48
CA ASP A 236 -17.08 -2.31 4.36
C ASP A 236 -18.07 -1.16 4.57
N LYS A 237 -19.24 -1.46 5.16
CA LYS A 237 -20.21 -0.43 5.55
C LYS A 237 -19.61 0.54 6.58
N GLU A 238 -18.93 0.04 7.61
CA GLU A 238 -18.27 0.87 8.63
C GLU A 238 -17.21 1.79 7.98
N LYS A 239 -16.41 1.25 7.06
CA LYS A 239 -15.45 2.03 6.25
C LYS A 239 -16.16 3.13 5.44
N MET A 240 -17.27 2.81 4.76
CA MET A 240 -18.04 3.78 3.98
C MET A 240 -18.67 4.86 4.87
N ASP A 241 -19.12 4.51 6.08
CA ASP A 241 -19.68 5.48 7.04
C ASP A 241 -18.60 6.49 7.49
N VAL A 242 -17.35 6.04 7.68
CA VAL A 242 -16.21 6.93 7.98
C VAL A 242 -15.88 7.83 6.79
N LEU A 243 -15.87 7.30 5.55
CA LEU A 243 -15.63 8.11 4.34
C LEU A 243 -16.71 9.20 4.18
N GLU A 244 -17.99 8.84 4.30
CA GLU A 244 -19.10 9.79 4.20
C GLU A 244 -19.01 10.88 5.26
N LYS A 245 -18.59 10.55 6.49
CA LYS A 245 -18.45 11.51 7.59
C LYS A 245 -17.42 12.61 7.31
N VAL A 246 -16.41 12.33 6.50
CA VAL A 246 -15.41 13.32 6.05
C VAL A 246 -15.76 13.96 4.69
N GLY A 247 -16.94 13.68 4.14
CA GLY A 247 -17.44 14.26 2.89
C GLY A 247 -16.97 13.52 1.62
N LEU A 248 -16.46 12.30 1.74
CA LEU A 248 -16.02 11.47 0.61
C LEU A 248 -17.12 10.51 0.16
N GLU A 249 -16.99 10.00 -1.08
CA GLU A 249 -17.96 9.08 -1.66
C GLU A 249 -18.01 7.74 -0.91
N ARG A 250 -19.22 7.19 -0.77
CA ARG A 250 -19.45 5.83 -0.28
C ARG A 250 -19.19 4.81 -1.37
N LEU A 251 -17.95 4.45 -1.58
CA LEU A 251 -17.57 3.42 -2.54
C LEU A 251 -17.29 2.10 -1.82
N SER A 252 -17.97 1.02 -2.23
CA SER A 252 -17.76 -0.30 -1.64
C SER A 252 -16.41 -0.90 -2.05
N TYR A 253 -15.91 -1.81 -1.21
CA TYR A 253 -14.67 -2.55 -1.49
C TYR A 253 -14.69 -3.25 -2.86
N VAL A 254 -15.79 -3.93 -3.18
CA VAL A 254 -15.87 -4.69 -4.44
C VAL A 254 -15.94 -3.79 -5.67
N GLU A 255 -16.62 -2.63 -5.57
CA GLU A 255 -16.63 -1.64 -6.65
C GLU A 255 -15.25 -1.00 -6.85
N ALA A 256 -14.56 -0.63 -5.77
CA ALA A 256 -13.19 -0.13 -5.84
C ALA A 256 -12.23 -1.17 -6.42
N CYS A 257 -12.39 -2.44 -6.06
CA CYS A 257 -11.60 -3.55 -6.59
C CYS A 257 -11.87 -3.79 -8.08
N LYS A 258 -13.15 -3.81 -8.48
CA LYS A 258 -13.55 -3.91 -9.89
C LYS A 258 -12.98 -2.77 -10.72
N PHE A 259 -13.11 -1.53 -10.24
CA PHE A 259 -12.57 -0.35 -10.91
C PHE A 259 -11.07 -0.47 -11.17
N ARG A 260 -10.32 -0.91 -10.16
CA ARG A 260 -8.87 -1.06 -10.24
C ARG A 260 -8.42 -2.18 -11.18
N ASN A 261 -9.10 -3.33 -11.14
CA ASN A 261 -8.58 -4.58 -11.71
C ASN A 261 -9.17 -4.95 -13.06
N PHE A 262 -10.33 -4.40 -13.44
CA PHE A 262 -11.05 -4.82 -14.65
C PHE A 262 -11.24 -3.66 -15.62
N GLU A 263 -11.03 -3.93 -16.92
CA GLU A 263 -11.38 -2.97 -17.99
C GLU A 263 -12.88 -2.79 -18.09
N ASN A 264 -13.62 -3.92 -18.11
CA ASN A 264 -15.07 -3.91 -18.22
C ASN A 264 -15.72 -3.54 -16.89
N GLN A 265 -16.32 -2.35 -16.82
CA GLN A 265 -17.00 -1.83 -15.63
C GLN A 265 -18.48 -2.22 -15.55
N THR A 266 -19.03 -2.90 -16.56
CA THR A 266 -20.45 -3.32 -16.56
C THR A 266 -20.71 -4.64 -15.84
N ILE A 267 -19.66 -5.37 -15.47
CA ILE A 267 -19.78 -6.62 -14.70
C ILE A 267 -20.22 -6.31 -13.26
N ASP A 268 -20.96 -7.24 -12.66
CA ASP A 268 -21.26 -7.17 -11.23
C ASP A 268 -19.96 -7.28 -10.40
N ALA A 269 -19.76 -6.38 -9.46
CA ALA A 269 -18.50 -6.28 -8.72
C ALA A 269 -18.27 -7.47 -7.78
N LYS A 270 -19.31 -7.98 -7.13
CA LYS A 270 -19.25 -9.16 -6.28
C LYS A 270 -18.98 -10.42 -7.09
N GLU A 271 -19.64 -10.57 -8.24
CA GLU A 271 -19.41 -11.68 -9.15
C GLU A 271 -17.98 -11.66 -9.72
N ALA A 272 -17.45 -10.48 -10.05
CA ALA A 272 -16.07 -10.31 -10.48
C ALA A 272 -15.08 -10.79 -9.40
N PHE A 273 -15.28 -10.40 -8.14
CA PHE A 273 -14.47 -10.86 -7.01
C PHE A 273 -14.55 -12.38 -6.83
N LEU A 274 -15.75 -12.95 -6.81
CA LEU A 274 -15.96 -14.40 -6.64
C LEU A 274 -15.34 -15.20 -7.79
N THR A 275 -15.40 -14.68 -9.01
CA THR A 275 -14.75 -15.30 -10.18
C THR A 275 -13.22 -15.28 -10.04
N TYR A 276 -12.64 -14.16 -9.62
CA TYR A 276 -11.22 -14.08 -9.30
C TYR A 276 -10.84 -15.07 -8.18
N ALA A 277 -11.59 -15.07 -7.09
CA ALA A 277 -11.38 -15.94 -5.94
C ALA A 277 -11.36 -17.43 -6.35
N LYS A 278 -12.25 -17.83 -7.23
CA LYS A 278 -12.35 -19.21 -7.72
C LYS A 278 -11.22 -19.61 -8.67
N ASN A 279 -10.85 -18.73 -9.60
CA ASN A 279 -10.02 -19.08 -10.75
C ASN A 279 -8.56 -18.64 -10.63
N SER A 280 -8.27 -17.61 -9.81
CA SER A 280 -6.97 -16.93 -9.76
C SER A 280 -6.44 -16.72 -8.35
N SER A 281 -7.07 -17.35 -7.34
CA SER A 281 -6.58 -17.25 -5.94
C SER A 281 -5.12 -17.70 -5.87
N PRO A 282 -4.21 -16.86 -5.33
CA PRO A 282 -2.87 -17.32 -4.99
C PRO A 282 -2.95 -18.31 -3.82
N GLU A 283 -1.96 -19.19 -3.76
CA GLU A 283 -1.73 -20.05 -2.59
C GLU A 283 -1.31 -19.21 -1.38
N GLY A 284 -1.69 -19.64 -0.19
CA GLY A 284 -1.41 -18.98 1.09
C GLY A 284 -2.60 -18.17 1.65
N PRO A 285 -2.38 -17.47 2.77
CA PRO A 285 -1.12 -17.41 3.53
C PRO A 285 -0.72 -18.75 4.12
N PHE A 286 0.59 -18.98 4.27
CA PHE A 286 1.13 -20.26 4.71
C PHE A 286 1.23 -20.39 6.24
N VAL A 287 1.10 -19.28 6.96
CA VAL A 287 1.18 -19.21 8.43
C VAL A 287 0.10 -18.27 8.97
N ALA A 288 -0.40 -18.57 10.16
CA ALA A 288 -1.45 -17.79 10.78
C ALA A 288 -0.99 -16.36 11.15
N ASP A 289 0.27 -16.21 11.59
CA ASP A 289 0.91 -14.93 11.93
C ASP A 289 1.47 -14.19 10.71
N SER A 290 0.89 -14.44 9.53
CA SER A 290 1.28 -13.76 8.29
C SER A 290 1.02 -12.25 8.38
N ARG A 291 1.66 -11.51 7.45
CA ARG A 291 1.47 -10.06 7.34
C ARG A 291 0.00 -9.64 7.11
N PHE A 292 -0.86 -10.53 6.67
CA PHE A 292 -2.29 -10.27 6.51
C PHE A 292 -2.97 -9.93 7.85
N ILE A 293 -2.39 -10.40 8.96
CA ILE A 293 -2.82 -10.05 10.32
C ILE A 293 -1.81 -9.08 10.94
N THR A 294 -0.52 -9.43 10.93
CA THR A 294 0.49 -8.69 11.70
C THR A 294 0.84 -7.30 11.13
N GLU A 295 0.47 -7.01 9.87
CA GLU A 295 0.58 -5.68 9.27
C GLU A 295 -0.80 -5.03 9.07
N ASP A 296 -1.75 -5.74 8.43
CA ASP A 296 -3.00 -5.11 8.00
C ASP A 296 -4.00 -4.89 9.16
N VAL A 297 -3.92 -5.62 10.28
CA VAL A 297 -4.73 -5.33 11.47
C VAL A 297 -4.26 -4.04 12.17
N PRO A 298 -2.99 -3.89 12.61
CA PRO A 298 -2.57 -2.66 13.30
C PRO A 298 -2.53 -1.43 12.38
N GLU A 299 -2.21 -1.58 11.09
CA GLU A 299 -2.06 -0.46 10.17
C GLU A 299 -3.38 -0.09 9.46
N GLY A 300 -4.31 -1.03 9.31
CA GLY A 300 -5.57 -0.85 8.61
C GLY A 300 -6.78 -0.83 9.54
N LEU A 301 -7.09 -1.94 10.25
CA LEU A 301 -8.28 -1.99 11.10
C LEU A 301 -8.19 -1.03 12.28
N VAL A 302 -7.06 -0.97 12.97
CA VAL A 302 -6.89 -0.03 14.10
C VAL A 302 -6.95 1.42 13.62
N LEU A 303 -6.44 1.72 12.42
CA LEU A 303 -6.62 3.03 11.80
C LEU A 303 -8.10 3.35 11.58
N LEU A 304 -8.87 2.42 11.00
CA LEU A 304 -10.31 2.59 10.77
C LEU A 304 -11.07 2.80 12.08
N GLU A 305 -10.83 1.97 13.10
CA GLU A 305 -11.42 2.10 14.43
C GLU A 305 -11.11 3.48 15.04
N SER A 306 -9.85 3.90 14.97
CA SER A 306 -9.39 5.16 15.56
C SER A 306 -9.95 6.39 14.83
N LEU A 307 -10.11 6.34 13.50
CA LEU A 307 -10.80 7.36 12.72
C LEU A 307 -12.29 7.38 13.07
N GLY A 308 -12.95 6.24 13.21
CA GLY A 308 -14.33 6.13 13.65
C GLY A 308 -14.54 6.82 14.99
N LEU A 309 -13.69 6.54 15.98
CA LEU A 309 -13.73 7.21 17.29
C LEU A 309 -13.54 8.73 17.19
N MET A 310 -12.59 9.20 16.36
CA MET A 310 -12.34 10.62 16.16
C MET A 310 -13.55 11.34 15.55
N LEU A 311 -14.28 10.66 14.67
CA LEU A 311 -15.35 11.20 13.85
C LEU A 311 -16.76 10.93 14.39
N ASP A 312 -16.87 10.25 15.55
CA ASP A 312 -18.14 9.81 16.13
C ASP A 312 -18.92 8.87 15.17
N VAL A 313 -18.23 7.87 14.64
CA VAL A 313 -18.75 6.78 13.80
C VAL A 313 -18.48 5.45 14.48
N GLU A 314 -19.51 4.66 14.74
CA GLU A 314 -19.36 3.33 15.35
C GLU A 314 -18.77 2.32 14.36
N THR A 315 -17.80 1.52 14.83
CA THR A 315 -17.11 0.49 14.04
C THR A 315 -17.07 -0.87 14.77
N PRO A 316 -18.24 -1.44 15.12
CA PRO A 316 -18.30 -2.64 15.96
C PRO A 316 -17.71 -3.90 15.31
N THR A 317 -17.86 -4.07 13.99
CA THR A 317 -17.27 -5.21 13.27
C THR A 317 -15.75 -5.10 13.25
N CYS A 318 -15.24 -3.91 12.96
CA CYS A 318 -13.80 -3.60 12.99
C CYS A 318 -13.21 -3.89 14.38
N THR A 319 -13.83 -3.36 15.45
CA THR A 319 -13.43 -3.61 16.85
C THR A 319 -13.45 -5.11 17.18
N GLY A 320 -14.48 -5.82 16.77
CA GLY A 320 -14.60 -7.27 16.95
C GLY A 320 -13.46 -8.05 16.29
N LEU A 321 -13.12 -7.71 15.05
CA LEU A 321 -12.02 -8.33 14.30
C LEU A 321 -10.65 -8.07 14.96
N ILE A 322 -10.40 -6.84 15.41
CA ILE A 322 -9.15 -6.50 16.13
C ILE A 322 -9.03 -7.34 17.41
N ASN A 323 -10.12 -7.46 18.19
CA ASN A 323 -10.13 -8.22 19.43
C ASN A 323 -9.91 -9.72 19.18
N ILE A 324 -10.52 -10.29 18.14
CA ILE A 324 -10.33 -11.71 17.77
C ILE A 324 -8.89 -11.95 17.33
N ALA A 325 -8.33 -11.10 16.46
CA ALA A 325 -6.95 -11.21 16.01
C ALA A 325 -5.97 -11.12 17.18
N SER A 326 -6.19 -10.15 18.09
CA SER A 326 -5.34 -9.95 19.27
C SER A 326 -5.38 -11.17 20.20
N ALA A 327 -6.56 -11.74 20.44
CA ALA A 327 -6.70 -12.93 21.26
C ALA A 327 -6.05 -14.16 20.59
N ALA A 328 -6.26 -14.35 19.28
CA ALA A 328 -5.73 -15.49 18.55
C ALA A 328 -4.20 -15.52 18.51
N LEU A 329 -3.54 -14.35 18.33
CA LEU A 329 -2.08 -14.26 18.25
C LEU A 329 -1.42 -13.87 19.59
N ALA A 330 -2.20 -13.78 20.70
CA ALA A 330 -1.70 -13.36 22.01
C ALA A 330 -0.91 -12.04 21.95
N THR A 331 -1.38 -11.07 21.14
CA THR A 331 -0.74 -9.78 20.87
C THR A 331 -1.78 -8.68 20.96
N ASP A 332 -1.50 -7.59 21.68
CA ASP A 332 -2.36 -6.39 21.58
C ASP A 332 -2.05 -5.61 20.31
N PHE A 333 -2.88 -5.78 19.29
CA PHE A 333 -2.71 -5.08 18.02
C PHE A 333 -2.99 -3.58 18.05
N ARG A 334 -3.51 -3.04 19.17
CA ARG A 334 -3.62 -1.59 19.36
C ARG A 334 -2.33 -0.96 19.90
N GLU A 335 -1.46 -1.76 20.50
CA GLU A 335 -0.17 -1.29 20.98
C GLU A 335 0.74 -0.97 19.77
N ASN A 336 1.22 0.26 19.71
CA ASN A 336 2.08 0.78 18.62
C ASN A 336 1.42 0.76 17.22
N ALA A 337 0.08 0.62 17.14
CA ALA A 337 -0.67 0.65 15.90
C ALA A 337 -0.83 2.06 15.34
N ARG A 338 -1.31 2.15 14.11
CA ARG A 338 -1.58 3.39 13.39
C ARG A 338 -2.89 4.03 13.89
N THR A 339 -2.81 4.74 14.99
CA THR A 339 -3.94 5.45 15.59
C THR A 339 -3.92 6.93 15.23
N VAL A 340 -5.05 7.61 15.42
CA VAL A 340 -5.17 9.07 15.36
C VAL A 340 -4.19 9.75 16.31
N GLU A 341 -3.98 9.17 17.51
CA GLU A 341 -3.03 9.68 18.48
C GLU A 341 -1.57 9.58 17.98
N LEU A 342 -1.18 8.43 17.44
CA LEU A 342 0.16 8.22 16.87
C LEU A 342 0.42 9.15 15.69
N LEU A 343 -0.54 9.30 14.78
CA LEU A 343 -0.44 10.17 13.60
C LEU A 343 -0.50 11.67 13.95
N GLY A 344 -1.13 11.99 15.08
CA GLY A 344 -1.39 13.34 15.55
C GLY A 344 -2.73 13.87 15.03
N LYS A 345 -3.69 14.09 15.95
CA LYS A 345 -5.04 14.56 15.61
C LYS A 345 -5.02 15.83 14.75
N GLU A 346 -4.19 16.82 15.12
CA GLU A 346 -4.04 18.07 14.34
C GLU A 346 -3.58 17.84 12.89
N ASN A 347 -2.77 16.80 12.64
CA ASN A 347 -2.32 16.46 11.29
C ASN A 347 -3.45 15.87 10.46
N LEU A 348 -4.29 15.03 11.08
CA LEU A 348 -5.47 14.47 10.41
C LEU A 348 -6.54 15.54 10.16
N GLU A 349 -6.76 16.45 11.10
CA GLU A 349 -7.65 17.61 10.91
C GLU A 349 -7.19 18.50 9.74
N LYS A 350 -5.87 18.70 9.56
CA LYS A 350 -5.33 19.40 8.38
C LYS A 350 -5.61 18.63 7.09
N ILE A 351 -5.43 17.30 7.09
CA ILE A 351 -5.71 16.47 5.92
C ILE A 351 -7.20 16.52 5.57
N ILE A 352 -8.09 16.40 6.55
CA ILE A 352 -9.55 16.55 6.37
C ILE A 352 -9.90 17.96 5.87
N GLY A 353 -9.27 18.99 6.43
CA GLY A 353 -9.49 20.37 6.03
C GLY A 353 -9.22 20.66 4.56
N THR A 354 -8.37 19.89 3.89
CA THR A 354 -8.15 20.03 2.43
C THR A 354 -9.37 19.64 1.60
N LEU A 355 -10.27 18.82 2.12
CA LEU A 355 -11.51 18.41 1.46
C LEU A 355 -12.55 19.56 1.47
N VAL A 356 -12.62 20.31 2.55
CA VAL A 356 -13.58 21.42 2.68
C VAL A 356 -13.26 22.58 1.73
N VAL A 357 -11.97 22.80 1.45
CA VAL A 357 -11.51 23.86 0.52
C VAL A 357 -11.75 23.49 -0.94
N SER A 358 -11.79 22.21 -1.28
CA SER A 358 -12.02 21.76 -2.67
C SER A 358 -13.49 21.74 -3.08
N LEU A 359 -14.43 21.88 -2.12
CA LEU A 359 -15.88 21.87 -2.36
C LEU A 359 -16.49 23.29 -2.35
N GLY A 360 -15.71 24.33 -2.14
CA GLY A 360 -16.09 25.75 -2.16
C GLY A 360 -15.47 26.49 -3.33
#